data_f7deb86b463f7d130fd47372a5ee58b3
#
_entry.id   f7deb86b463f7d130fd47372a5ee58b3
#
_cell.length_a   1.000
_cell.length_b   1.000
_cell.length_c   1.000
_cell.angle_alpha   90.00
_cell.angle_beta   90.00
_cell.angle_gamma   90.00
#
_symmetry.space_group_name_H-M   'P 1'
#
loop_
_entity.id
_entity.type
_entity.pdbx_description
1 polymer ?
#
loop_
_entity_poly.entity_id
_entity_poly.type
_entity_poly.pdbx_seq_one_letter_code
_entity_poly.pdbx_strand_id
1 'polypeptide(L)'
;MFDPRYVLFYDNHTQEQVSDYGVNFDPEAFVEQVKRCGVDFLTVHARCNRGFAYYPTRIGTVHPALKQDMVGGVAKACEKNNIKLAIYFNGGLSGVEAVQHPDWKVVYADGNTMLVDAPADPFTVRMCLNSPFREHLKAMISETAQMYPYVSGVFIDCVHSFPCYCPYCKAKLAELGLKTHEELGEHTLKDFCADVGEQVFKSFPGGELFYNSNNTFRYAKNYNTFLDCECLPTAGWGYECLPTLVHWAPELRPGKTVLNMTGRFYDWGDFGGLRSVNSLAYDLFYGLMHGMRPEIGGHMNPKGDLDMPVFDTIAETYAKLRRFENYYTSAPRNNDIALVLSSEEEMQRLYKPVRAAVRMLEELKLPFSIITAEDRSLDSFKVVILPENTEFPEHLLSRLENYKGSIIGIGTGTAQEAGELFGVEYRGAAAEPAYFDAPGMALSIYSGADNVDLLPGAQGGGALIKPYCSPGFEKGMALSYYPPEGKSGFPLEVRKGKNLFCAGHIFSGYYERGALHLRDLLKKFLDEVLPAPQFKSENLYSFTRISVADAPGRRLICLLNYVPEARGNAFAVEDEIELHSAKIAVRLDGFKVEKVLCGAERKVVPFTLEDGYCCIKVPPFKGFTAFELMEK
;
A
#
# COMPACT_ATOMS: atom_id res chain seq x y z
N MET A 1 -13.73 -19.61 -4.77
CA MET A 1 -13.13 -18.64 -3.84
C MET A 1 -14.14 -17.53 -3.67
N PHE A 2 -14.45 -17.17 -2.44
CA PHE A 2 -15.35 -16.09 -2.14
C PHE A 2 -14.69 -14.75 -2.50
N ASP A 3 -15.43 -13.79 -3.07
CA ASP A 3 -14.98 -12.44 -3.39
C ASP A 3 -15.84 -11.45 -2.59
N PRO A 4 -15.35 -10.99 -1.42
CA PRO A 4 -16.09 -10.05 -0.58
C PRO A 4 -16.28 -8.73 -1.31
N ARG A 5 -17.47 -8.12 -1.15
CA ARG A 5 -17.75 -6.82 -1.77
C ARG A 5 -17.62 -5.65 -0.80
N TYR A 6 -18.05 -5.86 0.45
CA TYR A 6 -18.00 -4.87 1.52
C TYR A 6 -17.62 -5.54 2.82
N VAL A 7 -16.47 -5.18 3.35
CA VAL A 7 -15.85 -5.84 4.51
C VAL A 7 -15.90 -4.93 5.73
N LEU A 8 -16.19 -5.50 6.89
CA LEU A 8 -16.05 -4.81 8.17
C LEU A 8 -15.07 -5.58 9.06
N PHE A 9 -14.02 -4.92 9.48
CA PHE A 9 -13.13 -5.37 10.53
C PHE A 9 -13.57 -4.74 11.85
N TYR A 10 -13.96 -5.56 12.85
CA TYR A 10 -14.46 -5.06 14.13
C TYR A 10 -13.49 -5.43 15.23
N ASP A 11 -12.64 -4.46 15.56
CA ASP A 11 -11.50 -4.59 16.46
C ASP A 11 -11.92 -4.70 17.91
N ASN A 12 -11.22 -5.52 18.70
CA ASN A 12 -11.51 -5.77 20.10
C ASN A 12 -10.24 -6.09 20.90
N HIS A 13 -9.71 -5.08 21.60
CA HIS A 13 -8.56 -5.18 22.47
C HIS A 13 -8.90 -4.67 23.87
N THR A 14 -9.53 -5.53 24.69
CA THR A 14 -9.96 -5.12 26.02
C THR A 14 -8.98 -5.58 27.10
N GLN A 15 -8.65 -4.69 28.01
CA GLN A 15 -7.76 -4.96 29.14
C GLN A 15 -8.46 -5.79 30.22
N GLU A 16 -7.68 -6.63 30.92
CA GLU A 16 -8.16 -7.51 32.00
C GLU A 16 -8.81 -6.78 33.17
N GLN A 17 -8.49 -5.51 33.38
CA GLN A 17 -9.07 -4.66 34.44
C GLN A 17 -10.51 -4.24 34.15
N VAL A 18 -10.98 -4.38 32.93
CA VAL A 18 -12.38 -4.09 32.55
C VAL A 18 -13.29 -5.23 33.02
N SER A 19 -13.93 -5.04 34.16
CA SER A 19 -14.72 -6.08 34.85
C SER A 19 -16.14 -6.27 34.28
N ASP A 20 -16.63 -5.32 33.49
CA ASP A 20 -17.96 -5.31 32.85
C ASP A 20 -17.87 -5.51 31.33
N TYR A 21 -16.82 -6.20 30.86
CA TYR A 21 -16.61 -6.50 29.46
C TYR A 21 -17.77 -7.32 28.86
N GLY A 22 -18.31 -6.82 27.74
CA GLY A 22 -19.38 -7.48 26.99
C GLY A 22 -20.73 -7.58 27.70
N VAL A 23 -20.94 -6.85 28.81
CA VAL A 23 -22.17 -6.95 29.64
C VAL A 23 -23.44 -6.57 28.85
N ASN A 24 -23.33 -5.67 27.90
CA ASN A 24 -24.43 -5.20 27.05
C ASN A 24 -24.37 -5.79 25.63
N PHE A 25 -23.40 -6.66 25.34
CA PHE A 25 -23.24 -7.17 23.99
C PHE A 25 -24.36 -8.13 23.59
N ASP A 26 -25.08 -7.75 22.53
CA ASP A 26 -26.09 -8.59 21.87
C ASP A 26 -25.60 -8.94 20.45
N PRO A 27 -25.19 -10.20 20.19
CA PRO A 27 -24.70 -10.63 18.88
C PRO A 27 -25.73 -10.44 17.74
N GLU A 28 -27.03 -10.66 18.02
CA GLU A 28 -28.09 -10.51 17.01
C GLU A 28 -28.25 -9.04 16.63
N ALA A 29 -28.34 -8.14 17.63
CA ALA A 29 -28.43 -6.70 17.41
C ALA A 29 -27.18 -6.16 16.68
N PHE A 30 -25.99 -6.62 17.04
CA PHE A 30 -24.75 -6.28 16.37
C PHE A 30 -24.76 -6.67 14.88
N VAL A 31 -25.03 -7.94 14.59
CA VAL A 31 -25.02 -8.44 13.20
C VAL A 31 -26.14 -7.82 12.37
N GLU A 32 -27.28 -7.43 12.97
CA GLU A 32 -28.31 -6.66 12.28
C GLU A 32 -27.77 -5.29 11.80
N GLN A 33 -26.95 -4.59 12.61
CA GLN A 33 -26.30 -3.35 12.16
C GLN A 33 -25.26 -3.60 11.07
N VAL A 34 -24.47 -4.66 11.19
CA VAL A 34 -23.52 -5.09 10.14
C VAL A 34 -24.25 -5.32 8.80
N LYS A 35 -25.39 -6.03 8.85
CA LYS A 35 -26.25 -6.28 7.69
C LYS A 35 -26.84 -4.97 7.12
N ARG A 36 -27.29 -4.06 7.99
CA ARG A 36 -27.79 -2.73 7.58
C ARG A 36 -26.74 -1.92 6.82
N CYS A 37 -25.48 -2.04 7.18
CA CYS A 37 -24.36 -1.46 6.42
C CYS A 37 -24.17 -2.13 5.04
N GLY A 38 -24.76 -3.29 4.81
CA GLY A 38 -24.63 -4.07 3.57
C GLY A 38 -23.29 -4.78 3.47
N VAL A 39 -22.70 -5.11 4.59
CA VAL A 39 -21.48 -5.92 4.73
C VAL A 39 -21.79 -7.36 4.39
N ASP A 40 -20.94 -8.02 3.61
CA ASP A 40 -21.04 -9.42 3.25
C ASP A 40 -19.90 -10.28 3.83
N PHE A 41 -18.87 -9.64 4.39
CA PHE A 41 -17.76 -10.29 5.09
C PHE A 41 -17.39 -9.51 6.37
N LEU A 42 -17.43 -10.20 7.50
CA LEU A 42 -17.14 -9.64 8.83
C LEU A 42 -15.92 -10.32 9.44
N THR A 43 -15.02 -9.54 10.05
CA THR A 43 -13.93 -10.06 10.88
C THR A 43 -14.14 -9.62 12.32
N VAL A 44 -14.12 -10.57 13.28
CA VAL A 44 -14.17 -10.30 14.72
C VAL A 44 -13.05 -11.04 15.45
N HIS A 45 -12.68 -10.56 16.63
CA HIS A 45 -11.58 -11.12 17.39
C HIS A 45 -11.94 -12.43 18.09
N ALA A 46 -11.17 -13.48 17.83
CA ALA A 46 -11.12 -14.67 18.68
C ALA A 46 -10.04 -14.49 19.78
N ARG A 47 -8.86 -13.95 19.42
CA ARG A 47 -7.75 -13.69 20.35
C ARG A 47 -7.08 -12.38 20.04
N CYS A 48 -7.03 -11.47 21.02
CA CYS A 48 -6.42 -10.14 20.86
C CYS A 48 -4.89 -10.16 21.05
N ASN A 49 -4.26 -8.98 20.85
CA ASN A 49 -2.82 -8.77 21.02
C ASN A 49 -2.34 -8.86 22.49
N ARG A 50 -3.23 -8.77 23.48
CA ARG A 50 -2.90 -9.05 24.88
C ARG A 50 -2.83 -10.55 25.19
N GLY A 51 -3.36 -11.42 24.31
CA GLY A 51 -3.41 -12.87 24.45
C GLY A 51 -4.75 -13.41 24.97
N PHE A 52 -5.71 -12.54 25.30
CA PHE A 52 -7.02 -13.00 25.78
C PHE A 52 -7.90 -13.50 24.64
N ALA A 53 -8.58 -14.63 24.90
CA ALA A 53 -9.63 -15.16 24.05
C ALA A 53 -11.00 -14.62 24.44
N TYR A 54 -11.85 -14.33 23.45
CA TYR A 54 -13.23 -13.88 23.59
C TYR A 54 -14.25 -15.00 23.32
N TYR A 55 -13.81 -16.24 23.52
CA TYR A 55 -14.60 -17.47 23.46
C TYR A 55 -14.12 -18.42 24.57
N PRO A 56 -14.92 -19.43 24.96
CA PRO A 56 -14.57 -20.34 26.06
C PRO A 56 -13.52 -21.38 25.65
N THR A 57 -12.29 -20.91 25.38
CA THR A 57 -11.15 -21.75 25.01
C THR A 57 -10.73 -22.66 26.15
N ARG A 58 -10.23 -23.86 25.79
CA ARG A 58 -9.57 -24.80 26.71
C ARG A 58 -8.05 -24.79 26.59
N ILE A 59 -7.54 -24.05 25.60
CA ILE A 59 -6.12 -23.99 25.23
C ILE A 59 -5.50 -22.68 25.67
N GLY A 60 -6.09 -21.57 25.26
CA GLY A 60 -5.63 -20.21 25.61
C GLY A 60 -6.21 -19.69 26.93
N THR A 61 -6.08 -18.41 27.15
CA THR A 61 -6.60 -17.73 28.35
C THR A 61 -7.84 -16.91 27.98
N VAL A 62 -8.97 -17.26 28.57
CA VAL A 62 -10.22 -16.51 28.43
C VAL A 62 -10.09 -15.14 29.09
N HIS A 63 -10.65 -14.09 28.50
CA HIS A 63 -10.73 -12.77 29.15
C HIS A 63 -11.47 -12.89 30.50
N PRO A 64 -10.91 -12.41 31.62
CA PRO A 64 -11.44 -12.70 32.97
C PRO A 64 -12.88 -12.21 33.19
N ALA A 65 -13.29 -11.17 32.48
CA ALA A 65 -14.64 -10.62 32.58
C ALA A 65 -15.59 -11.17 31.50
N LEU A 66 -15.18 -12.11 30.65
CA LEU A 66 -16.05 -12.69 29.61
C LEU A 66 -17.24 -13.41 30.24
N LYS A 67 -18.48 -12.96 29.93
CA LYS A 67 -19.73 -13.53 30.46
C LYS A 67 -20.45 -14.44 29.47
N GLN A 68 -20.13 -14.33 28.19
CA GLN A 68 -20.75 -15.08 27.12
C GLN A 68 -19.75 -15.42 26.03
N ASP A 69 -20.04 -16.45 25.24
CA ASP A 69 -19.28 -16.79 24.05
C ASP A 69 -19.57 -15.77 22.94
N MET A 70 -18.71 -14.75 22.81
CA MET A 70 -18.91 -13.69 21.83
C MET A 70 -18.70 -14.19 20.41
N VAL A 71 -17.68 -15.00 20.16
CA VAL A 71 -17.41 -15.57 18.84
C VAL A 71 -18.54 -16.47 18.38
N GLY A 72 -19.00 -17.39 19.26
CA GLY A 72 -20.10 -18.30 18.95
C GLY A 72 -21.44 -17.60 18.77
N GLY A 73 -21.68 -16.51 19.53
CA GLY A 73 -22.87 -15.67 19.36
C GLY A 73 -22.89 -14.99 18.00
N VAL A 74 -21.78 -14.33 17.63
CA VAL A 74 -21.63 -13.67 16.31
C VAL A 74 -21.70 -14.68 15.17
N ALA A 75 -21.06 -15.87 15.30
CA ALA A 75 -21.11 -16.91 14.28
C ALA A 75 -22.54 -17.36 13.96
N LYS A 76 -23.37 -17.60 14.98
CA LYS A 76 -24.79 -17.96 14.81
C LYS A 76 -25.60 -16.85 14.16
N ALA A 77 -25.38 -15.60 14.58
CA ALA A 77 -26.07 -14.45 14.02
C ALA A 77 -25.65 -14.20 12.55
N CYS A 78 -24.38 -14.37 12.20
CA CYS A 78 -23.88 -14.29 10.83
C CYS A 78 -24.46 -15.40 9.95
N GLU A 79 -24.52 -16.64 10.43
CA GLU A 79 -25.14 -17.77 9.72
C GLU A 79 -26.60 -17.46 9.36
N LYS A 80 -27.39 -16.98 10.32
CA LYS A 80 -28.78 -16.59 10.12
C LYS A 80 -28.95 -15.49 9.09
N ASN A 81 -27.99 -14.58 8.98
CA ASN A 81 -28.02 -13.42 8.08
C ASN A 81 -27.22 -13.62 6.78
N ASN A 82 -26.64 -14.79 6.57
CA ASN A 82 -25.80 -15.11 5.39
C ASN A 82 -24.62 -14.13 5.19
N ILE A 83 -23.99 -13.71 6.29
CA ILE A 83 -22.77 -12.88 6.30
C ILE A 83 -21.59 -13.80 6.56
N LYS A 84 -20.59 -13.83 5.68
CA LYS A 84 -19.37 -14.60 5.90
C LYS A 84 -18.61 -14.05 7.11
N LEU A 85 -18.01 -14.94 7.90
CA LEU A 85 -17.31 -14.59 9.12
C LEU A 85 -15.88 -15.11 9.12
N ALA A 86 -14.91 -14.22 9.28
CA ALA A 86 -13.55 -14.53 9.66
C ALA A 86 -13.32 -14.22 11.15
N ILE A 87 -12.37 -14.91 11.75
CA ILE A 87 -11.93 -14.67 13.11
C ILE A 87 -10.48 -14.20 13.14
N TYR A 88 -10.23 -13.17 13.94
CA TYR A 88 -8.91 -12.59 14.12
C TYR A 88 -8.12 -13.33 15.19
N PHE A 89 -6.84 -13.60 14.89
CA PHE A 89 -5.83 -14.04 15.84
C PHE A 89 -4.61 -13.13 15.80
N ASN A 90 -4.19 -12.59 16.95
CA ASN A 90 -2.89 -11.99 17.02
C ASN A 90 -1.80 -13.07 16.99
N GLY A 91 -0.96 -13.03 15.94
CA GLY A 91 0.04 -14.06 15.67
C GLY A 91 1.42 -13.79 16.28
N GLY A 92 1.65 -12.58 16.79
CA GLY A 92 2.99 -12.19 17.24
C GLY A 92 3.10 -11.53 18.60
N LEU A 93 1.97 -11.08 19.19
CA LEU A 93 1.94 -10.40 20.48
C LEU A 93 1.17 -11.20 21.53
N SER A 94 1.61 -11.13 22.78
CA SER A 94 0.88 -11.61 23.95
C SER A 94 1.46 -11.15 25.27
N GLY A 95 0.65 -10.47 26.06
CA GLY A 95 0.97 -10.21 27.47
C GLY A 95 0.74 -11.43 28.37
N VAL A 96 -0.30 -12.23 28.08
CA VAL A 96 -0.71 -13.38 28.90
C VAL A 96 0.29 -14.52 28.80
N GLU A 97 0.55 -15.02 27.59
CA GLU A 97 1.51 -16.11 27.40
C GLU A 97 2.93 -15.68 27.78
N ALA A 98 3.28 -14.40 27.64
CA ALA A 98 4.59 -13.88 28.08
C ALA A 98 4.80 -13.96 29.60
N VAL A 99 3.74 -13.89 30.40
CA VAL A 99 3.78 -14.09 31.86
C VAL A 99 3.80 -15.57 32.20
N GLN A 100 2.97 -16.37 31.53
CA GLN A 100 2.86 -17.82 31.78
C GLN A 100 4.09 -18.59 31.28
N HIS A 101 4.67 -18.13 30.17
CA HIS A 101 5.80 -18.75 29.46
C HIS A 101 6.87 -17.68 29.13
N PRO A 102 7.64 -17.21 30.12
CA PRO A 102 8.63 -16.15 29.91
C PRO A 102 9.71 -16.49 28.88
N ASP A 103 9.96 -17.77 28.65
CA ASP A 103 10.91 -18.31 27.67
C ASP A 103 10.41 -18.24 26.22
N TRP A 104 9.11 -17.99 26.00
CA TRP A 104 8.55 -17.83 24.64
C TRP A 104 8.71 -16.43 24.06
N LYS A 105 9.16 -15.48 24.84
CA LYS A 105 9.36 -14.09 24.39
C LYS A 105 10.52 -13.95 23.40
N VAL A 106 10.44 -12.95 22.54
CA VAL A 106 11.58 -12.48 21.75
C VAL A 106 12.64 -11.95 22.72
N VAL A 107 13.90 -12.31 22.51
CA VAL A 107 15.07 -11.79 23.22
C VAL A 107 15.91 -11.00 22.23
N TYR A 108 16.13 -9.72 22.48
CA TYR A 108 16.96 -8.86 21.64
C TYR A 108 18.46 -9.08 21.92
N ALA A 109 19.32 -8.48 21.09
CA ALA A 109 20.77 -8.66 21.18
C ALA A 109 21.38 -8.21 22.54
N ASP A 110 20.75 -7.25 23.19
CA ASP A 110 21.12 -6.75 24.53
C ASP A 110 20.60 -7.61 25.68
N GLY A 111 19.86 -8.70 25.38
CA GLY A 111 19.25 -9.58 26.36
C GLY A 111 17.86 -9.11 26.86
N ASN A 112 17.39 -7.96 26.46
CA ASN A 112 16.05 -7.47 26.81
C ASN A 112 14.95 -8.25 26.06
N THR A 113 13.75 -8.25 26.63
CA THR A 113 12.55 -8.93 26.05
C THR A 113 11.44 -7.96 25.66
N MET A 114 11.68 -6.65 25.74
CA MET A 114 10.74 -5.57 25.40
C MET A 114 11.46 -4.51 24.57
N LEU A 115 10.73 -3.78 23.74
CA LEU A 115 11.28 -2.63 23.04
C LEU A 115 11.70 -1.55 24.06
N VAL A 116 12.90 -0.99 23.87
CA VAL A 116 13.49 0.01 24.77
C VAL A 116 12.60 1.25 24.90
N ASP A 117 11.91 1.63 23.82
CA ASP A 117 11.08 2.84 23.74
C ASP A 117 9.63 2.65 24.24
N ALA A 118 9.25 1.42 24.60
CA ALA A 118 7.91 1.10 25.11
C ALA A 118 7.95 0.07 26.26
N PRO A 119 8.70 0.32 27.34
CA PRO A 119 9.00 -0.70 28.34
C PRO A 119 7.81 -1.12 29.21
N ALA A 120 6.72 -0.35 29.23
CA ALA A 120 5.58 -0.59 30.11
C ALA A 120 4.30 -1.03 29.37
N ASP A 121 4.28 -1.03 28.04
CA ASP A 121 3.08 -1.37 27.28
C ASP A 121 3.03 -2.87 26.97
N PRO A 122 2.09 -3.64 27.57
CA PRO A 122 1.93 -5.07 27.29
C PRO A 122 1.49 -5.36 25.85
N PHE A 123 1.04 -4.36 25.08
CA PHE A 123 0.82 -4.47 23.64
C PHE A 123 2.11 -4.69 22.84
N THR A 124 3.27 -4.39 23.42
CA THR A 124 4.56 -4.51 22.73
C THR A 124 5.32 -5.79 23.06
N VAL A 125 4.76 -6.68 23.89
CA VAL A 125 5.42 -7.95 24.24
C VAL A 125 5.34 -8.92 23.07
N ARG A 126 6.48 -9.16 22.44
CA ARG A 126 6.61 -9.98 21.24
C ARG A 126 6.93 -11.42 21.59
N MET A 127 6.20 -12.34 20.95
CA MET A 127 6.38 -13.77 21.09
C MET A 127 7.34 -14.31 20.02
N CYS A 128 8.24 -15.19 20.41
CA CYS A 128 9.17 -15.83 19.48
C CYS A 128 8.45 -16.88 18.64
N LEU A 129 8.43 -16.71 17.33
CA LEU A 129 7.74 -17.62 16.40
C LEU A 129 8.44 -18.98 16.24
N ASN A 130 9.66 -19.17 16.79
CA ASN A 130 10.35 -20.45 16.90
C ASN A 130 10.15 -21.14 18.25
N SER A 131 9.47 -20.50 19.20
CA SER A 131 9.13 -21.10 20.48
C SER A 131 7.86 -21.96 20.38
N PRO A 132 7.47 -22.71 21.43
CA PRO A 132 6.22 -23.44 21.49
C PRO A 132 4.96 -22.58 21.34
N PHE A 133 5.07 -21.28 21.39
CA PHE A 133 3.97 -20.33 21.10
C PHE A 133 3.33 -20.60 19.73
N ARG A 134 4.10 -20.97 18.70
CA ARG A 134 3.56 -21.32 17.37
C ARG A 134 2.56 -22.47 17.46
N GLU A 135 2.93 -23.56 18.12
CA GLU A 135 2.04 -24.73 18.27
C GLU A 135 0.82 -24.42 19.14
N HIS A 136 0.99 -23.59 20.16
CA HIS A 136 -0.11 -23.09 20.98
C HIS A 136 -1.13 -22.30 20.13
N LEU A 137 -0.67 -21.37 19.29
CA LEU A 137 -1.52 -20.62 18.36
C LEU A 137 -2.26 -21.54 17.37
N LYS A 138 -1.55 -22.50 16.77
CA LYS A 138 -2.13 -23.50 15.84
C LYS A 138 -3.21 -24.34 16.51
N ALA A 139 -3.00 -24.73 17.77
CA ALA A 139 -3.98 -25.48 18.56
C ALA A 139 -5.24 -24.64 18.83
N MET A 140 -5.11 -23.35 19.18
CA MET A 140 -6.25 -22.45 19.36
C MET A 140 -7.05 -22.27 18.06
N ILE A 141 -6.37 -22.11 16.90
CA ILE A 141 -7.01 -22.04 15.58
C ILE A 141 -7.81 -23.32 15.30
N SER A 142 -7.24 -24.50 15.57
CA SER A 142 -7.93 -25.78 15.40
C SER A 142 -9.12 -25.95 16.33
N GLU A 143 -9.02 -25.46 17.56
CA GLU A 143 -10.12 -25.45 18.53
C GLU A 143 -11.32 -24.64 18.03
N THR A 144 -11.07 -23.43 17.53
CA THR A 144 -12.14 -22.57 17.01
C THR A 144 -12.85 -23.18 15.80
N ALA A 145 -12.13 -23.86 14.91
CA ALA A 145 -12.73 -24.57 13.78
C ALA A 145 -13.69 -25.68 14.22
N GLN A 146 -13.35 -26.37 15.31
CA GLN A 146 -14.23 -27.42 15.88
C GLN A 146 -15.45 -26.82 16.60
N MET A 147 -15.27 -25.69 17.26
CA MET A 147 -16.33 -25.02 18.01
C MET A 147 -17.33 -24.27 17.12
N TYR A 148 -16.83 -23.67 16.01
CA TYR A 148 -17.61 -22.75 15.18
C TYR A 148 -17.58 -23.15 13.69
N PRO A 149 -18.34 -24.15 13.26
CA PRO A 149 -18.32 -24.62 11.87
C PRO A 149 -18.73 -23.58 10.82
N TYR A 150 -19.44 -22.53 11.23
CA TYR A 150 -19.83 -21.42 10.33
C TYR A 150 -18.70 -20.47 10.03
N VAL A 151 -17.68 -20.38 10.90
CA VAL A 151 -16.50 -19.53 10.63
C VAL A 151 -15.83 -20.02 9.35
N SER A 152 -15.62 -19.08 8.42
CA SER A 152 -15.12 -19.38 7.09
C SER A 152 -13.71 -18.85 6.82
N GLY A 153 -13.07 -18.21 7.79
CA GLY A 153 -11.74 -17.67 7.59
C GLY A 153 -11.01 -17.26 8.86
N VAL A 154 -9.72 -17.04 8.71
CA VAL A 154 -8.82 -16.58 9.78
C VAL A 154 -8.01 -15.39 9.28
N PHE A 155 -8.02 -14.31 10.07
CA PHE A 155 -7.16 -13.16 9.94
C PHE A 155 -6.06 -13.23 10.98
N ILE A 156 -4.79 -13.19 10.55
CA ILE A 156 -3.63 -13.27 11.44
C ILE A 156 -2.86 -11.96 11.39
N ASP A 157 -2.68 -11.35 12.56
CA ASP A 157 -2.11 -10.03 12.70
C ASP A 157 -0.80 -10.03 13.49
N CYS A 158 -0.05 -8.92 13.38
CA CYS A 158 1.20 -8.65 14.12
C CYS A 158 2.30 -9.70 13.93
N VAL A 159 2.38 -10.30 12.75
CA VAL A 159 3.44 -11.25 12.42
C VAL A 159 4.61 -10.49 11.78
N HIS A 160 5.76 -10.48 12.46
CA HIS A 160 6.93 -9.73 12.02
C HIS A 160 8.21 -10.57 12.12
N SER A 161 9.17 -10.26 11.24
CA SER A 161 10.54 -10.78 11.34
C SER A 161 11.33 -9.97 12.36
N PHE A 162 11.99 -10.67 13.28
CA PHE A 162 12.92 -10.05 14.24
C PHE A 162 14.13 -10.93 14.46
N PRO A 163 15.34 -10.35 14.57
CA PRO A 163 16.50 -11.06 15.09
C PRO A 163 16.24 -11.39 16.57
N CYS A 164 16.04 -12.69 16.87
CA CYS A 164 15.73 -13.18 18.21
C CYS A 164 16.85 -14.07 18.75
N TYR A 165 17.34 -13.75 19.95
CA TYR A 165 18.46 -14.41 20.63
C TYR A 165 18.00 -15.38 21.74
N CYS A 166 16.75 -15.80 21.77
CA CYS A 166 16.23 -16.78 22.73
C CYS A 166 16.85 -18.18 22.51
N PRO A 167 16.72 -19.11 23.48
CA PRO A 167 17.26 -20.45 23.34
C PRO A 167 16.77 -21.20 22.10
N TYR A 168 15.49 -21.06 21.76
CA TYR A 168 14.90 -21.71 20.58
C TYR A 168 15.52 -21.21 19.26
N CYS A 169 15.71 -19.88 19.16
CA CYS A 169 16.34 -19.29 17.98
C CYS A 169 17.82 -19.62 17.87
N LYS A 170 18.57 -19.68 18.98
CA LYS A 170 19.97 -20.12 18.98
C LYS A 170 20.10 -21.57 18.51
N ALA A 171 19.23 -22.45 18.97
CA ALA A 171 19.19 -23.84 18.51
C ALA A 171 18.84 -23.94 17.02
N LYS A 172 17.81 -23.20 16.57
CA LYS A 172 17.36 -23.22 15.18
C LYS A 172 18.38 -22.62 14.20
N LEU A 173 19.11 -21.58 14.61
CA LEU A 173 20.20 -20.98 13.85
C LEU A 173 21.30 -22.03 13.57
N ALA A 174 21.69 -22.77 14.62
CA ALA A 174 22.70 -23.83 14.50
C ALA A 174 22.21 -25.01 13.64
N GLU A 175 20.94 -25.44 13.81
CA GLU A 175 20.31 -26.51 13.02
C GLU A 175 20.31 -26.19 11.53
N LEU A 176 19.97 -24.95 11.15
CA LEU A 176 19.87 -24.50 9.75
C LEU A 176 21.23 -24.08 9.16
N GLY A 177 22.28 -23.94 9.98
CA GLY A 177 23.60 -23.48 9.53
C GLY A 177 23.61 -22.02 9.03
N LEU A 178 22.65 -21.20 9.49
CA LEU A 178 22.57 -19.78 9.14
C LEU A 178 23.64 -18.98 9.90
N LYS A 179 24.03 -17.83 9.34
CA LYS A 179 25.14 -17.04 9.90
C LYS A 179 24.69 -15.99 10.89
N THR A 180 23.49 -15.41 10.68
CA THR A 180 23.00 -14.30 11.49
C THR A 180 21.58 -14.52 12.01
N HIS A 181 21.23 -13.81 13.08
CA HIS A 181 19.85 -13.84 13.62
C HIS A 181 18.87 -13.10 12.72
N GLU A 182 19.33 -12.19 11.88
CA GLU A 182 18.56 -11.51 10.85
C GLU A 182 18.12 -12.51 9.77
N GLU A 183 19.07 -13.31 9.22
CA GLU A 183 18.76 -14.39 8.28
C GLU A 183 17.76 -15.39 8.88
N LEU A 184 17.93 -15.73 10.16
CA LEU A 184 16.99 -16.60 10.86
C LEU A 184 15.61 -15.95 11.00
N GLY A 185 15.54 -14.65 11.28
CA GLY A 185 14.29 -13.90 11.38
C GLY A 185 13.48 -14.00 10.09
N GLU A 186 14.12 -13.78 8.95
CA GLU A 186 13.52 -13.91 7.62
C GLU A 186 13.03 -15.34 7.33
N HIS A 187 13.90 -16.32 7.60
CA HIS A 187 13.52 -17.73 7.48
C HIS A 187 12.33 -18.08 8.37
N THR A 188 12.32 -17.59 9.61
CA THR A 188 11.26 -17.86 10.58
C THR A 188 9.93 -17.29 10.13
N LEU A 189 9.91 -16.08 9.60
CA LEU A 189 8.68 -15.45 9.11
C LEU A 189 8.08 -16.24 7.94
N LYS A 190 8.92 -16.61 6.97
CA LYS A 190 8.51 -17.45 5.83
C LYS A 190 7.94 -18.80 6.28
N ASP A 191 8.64 -19.49 7.15
CA ASP A 191 8.27 -20.79 7.69
C ASP A 191 6.98 -20.72 8.52
N PHE A 192 6.83 -19.67 9.34
CA PHE A 192 5.62 -19.42 10.11
C PHE A 192 4.40 -19.20 9.21
N CYS A 193 4.51 -18.36 8.18
CA CYS A 193 3.39 -18.10 7.26
C CYS A 193 2.95 -19.37 6.54
N ALA A 194 3.90 -20.25 6.17
CA ALA A 194 3.61 -21.53 5.56
C ALA A 194 2.91 -22.49 6.52
N ASP A 195 3.51 -22.76 7.68
CA ASP A 195 3.07 -23.74 8.66
C ASP A 195 1.70 -23.38 9.27
N VAL A 196 1.53 -22.09 9.68
CA VAL A 196 0.22 -21.64 10.20
C VAL A 196 -0.82 -21.58 9.10
N GLY A 197 -0.43 -21.22 7.88
CA GLY A 197 -1.31 -21.26 6.71
C GLY A 197 -1.83 -22.66 6.41
N GLU A 198 -0.97 -23.66 6.41
CA GLU A 198 -1.35 -25.08 6.25
C GLU A 198 -2.31 -25.53 7.36
N GLN A 199 -2.03 -25.11 8.61
CA GLN A 199 -2.93 -25.41 9.74
C GLN A 199 -4.32 -24.78 9.55
N VAL A 200 -4.39 -23.53 9.08
CA VAL A 200 -5.67 -22.86 8.81
C VAL A 200 -6.46 -23.63 7.74
N PHE A 201 -5.86 -23.96 6.60
CA PHE A 201 -6.55 -24.68 5.52
C PHE A 201 -6.94 -26.12 5.91
N LYS A 202 -6.17 -26.76 6.80
CA LYS A 202 -6.55 -28.05 7.39
C LYS A 202 -7.75 -27.93 8.33
N SER A 203 -7.80 -26.86 9.12
CA SER A 203 -8.85 -26.61 10.11
C SER A 203 -10.14 -26.08 9.49
N PHE A 204 -10.02 -25.24 8.46
CA PHE A 204 -11.12 -24.61 7.71
C PHE A 204 -11.02 -24.97 6.23
N PRO A 205 -11.41 -26.19 5.80
CA PRO A 205 -11.32 -26.59 4.40
C PRO A 205 -12.13 -25.67 3.47
N GLY A 206 -11.45 -25.06 2.49
CA GLY A 206 -12.06 -24.06 1.60
C GLY A 206 -12.31 -22.69 2.27
N GLY A 207 -11.79 -22.48 3.46
CA GLY A 207 -11.86 -21.22 4.18
C GLY A 207 -10.87 -20.19 3.66
N GLU A 208 -11.00 -18.97 4.18
CA GLU A 208 -10.18 -17.84 3.82
C GLU A 208 -9.05 -17.64 4.85
N LEU A 209 -7.87 -17.28 4.36
CA LEU A 209 -6.73 -16.90 5.19
C LEU A 209 -6.16 -15.58 4.68
N PHE A 210 -5.89 -14.65 5.58
CA PHE A 210 -5.15 -13.44 5.29
C PHE A 210 -4.33 -13.01 6.49
N TYR A 211 -3.13 -12.53 6.19
CA TYR A 211 -2.22 -11.91 7.13
C TYR A 211 -2.30 -10.41 6.97
N ASN A 212 -2.36 -9.68 8.09
CA ASN A 212 -2.35 -8.23 8.02
C ASN A 212 -1.00 -7.72 7.52
N SER A 213 -1.10 -6.76 6.63
CA SER A 213 -0.13 -5.75 6.20
C SER A 213 1.27 -6.15 5.69
N ASN A 214 1.89 -5.12 5.29
CA ASN A 214 3.07 -4.86 4.48
C ASN A 214 4.31 -5.75 4.75
N ASN A 215 4.56 -6.18 5.98
CA ASN A 215 5.77 -6.95 6.31
C ASN A 215 5.64 -8.44 5.98
N THR A 216 4.40 -8.93 5.80
CA THR A 216 4.12 -10.32 5.50
C THR A 216 3.82 -10.59 4.02
N PHE A 217 3.60 -9.56 3.20
CA PHE A 217 3.20 -9.73 1.80
C PHE A 217 4.18 -10.59 1.02
N ARG A 218 5.46 -10.39 1.17
CA ARG A 218 6.52 -11.15 0.50
C ARG A 218 6.42 -12.66 0.69
N TYR A 219 6.09 -13.11 1.88
CA TYR A 219 5.97 -14.53 2.18
C TYR A 219 4.53 -15.01 2.17
N ALA A 220 3.64 -14.21 2.74
CA ALA A 220 2.24 -14.57 2.90
C ALA A 220 1.46 -14.55 1.58
N LYS A 221 1.89 -13.80 0.56
CA LYS A 221 1.21 -13.72 -0.74
C LYS A 221 0.92 -15.08 -1.38
N ASN A 222 1.72 -16.09 -1.09
CA ASN A 222 1.54 -17.44 -1.62
C ASN A 222 0.53 -18.26 -0.79
N TYR A 223 0.27 -17.88 0.45
CA TYR A 223 -0.61 -18.57 1.39
C TYR A 223 -1.90 -17.83 1.64
N ASN A 224 -1.95 -16.51 1.41
CA ASN A 224 -3.14 -15.70 1.59
C ASN A 224 -4.20 -16.02 0.53
N THR A 225 -5.46 -16.06 0.95
CA THR A 225 -6.61 -16.02 0.04
C THR A 225 -6.85 -14.59 -0.43
N PHE A 226 -6.79 -13.63 0.50
CA PHE A 226 -6.81 -12.19 0.24
C PHE A 226 -5.46 -11.56 0.60
N LEU A 227 -5.12 -10.46 -0.05
CA LEU A 227 -4.15 -9.50 0.48
C LEU A 227 -4.96 -8.42 1.21
N ASP A 228 -4.55 -8.07 2.42
CA ASP A 228 -5.16 -7.01 3.19
C ASP A 228 -4.18 -5.84 3.35
N CYS A 229 -4.59 -4.69 2.87
CA CYS A 229 -3.81 -3.47 2.87
C CYS A 229 -4.40 -2.50 3.88
N GLU A 230 -3.91 -2.55 5.10
CA GLU A 230 -4.24 -1.56 6.11
C GLU A 230 -3.57 -0.22 5.79
N CYS A 231 -4.37 0.83 5.74
CA CYS A 231 -3.90 2.19 5.60
C CYS A 231 -4.81 3.17 6.34
N LEU A 232 -4.29 3.77 7.43
CA LEU A 232 -4.96 4.84 8.14
C LEU A 232 -4.27 6.18 7.82
N PRO A 233 -4.68 6.89 6.77
CA PRO A 233 -4.01 8.13 6.38
C PRO A 233 -4.00 9.20 7.46
N THR A 234 -4.98 9.16 8.36
CA THR A 234 -5.13 10.09 9.50
C THR A 234 -4.27 9.76 10.71
N ALA A 235 -3.74 8.52 10.79
CA ALA A 235 -3.00 7.99 11.93
C ALA A 235 -1.46 8.04 11.75
N GLY A 236 -0.92 9.08 11.18
CA GLY A 236 0.53 9.22 11.00
C GLY A 236 1.11 8.50 9.78
N TRP A 237 0.36 7.62 9.08
CA TRP A 237 0.80 7.00 7.82
C TRP A 237 0.74 7.98 6.65
N GLY A 238 -0.11 9.01 6.76
CA GLY A 238 -0.28 10.07 5.78
C GLY A 238 -0.96 9.62 4.49
N TYR A 239 -1.48 10.59 3.76
CA TYR A 239 -2.19 10.35 2.50
C TYR A 239 -1.29 9.97 1.31
N GLU A 240 0.03 9.88 1.50
CA GLU A 240 0.96 9.36 0.50
C GLU A 240 1.17 7.83 0.62
N CYS A 241 0.64 7.20 1.68
CA CYS A 241 0.69 5.75 1.86
C CYS A 241 -0.25 5.03 0.90
N LEU A 242 -1.53 5.41 0.90
CA LEU A 242 -2.57 4.79 0.08
C LEU A 242 -2.26 4.80 -1.44
N PRO A 243 -1.82 5.94 -2.04
CA PRO A 243 -1.39 5.94 -3.44
C PRO A 243 -0.34 4.88 -3.78
N THR A 244 0.65 4.70 -2.91
CA THR A 244 1.68 3.67 -3.12
C THR A 244 1.08 2.27 -3.09
N LEU A 245 0.22 1.98 -2.11
CA LEU A 245 -0.41 0.66 -1.95
C LEU A 245 -1.33 0.29 -3.11
N VAL A 246 -2.15 1.21 -3.61
CA VAL A 246 -3.10 0.92 -4.70
C VAL A 246 -2.42 0.64 -6.05
N HIS A 247 -1.20 1.16 -6.26
CA HIS A 247 -0.41 0.89 -7.46
C HIS A 247 0.48 -0.34 -7.32
N TRP A 248 0.67 -0.86 -6.11
CA TRP A 248 1.55 -2.00 -5.83
C TRP A 248 0.80 -3.28 -5.48
N ALA A 249 -0.08 -3.27 -4.47
CA ALA A 249 -0.66 -4.50 -3.92
C ALA A 249 -1.47 -5.33 -4.95
N PRO A 250 -2.27 -4.73 -5.87
CA PRO A 250 -2.93 -5.50 -6.93
C PRO A 250 -1.97 -6.18 -7.92
N GLU A 251 -0.74 -5.67 -8.07
CA GLU A 251 0.28 -6.25 -8.96
C GLU A 251 0.98 -7.47 -8.34
N LEU A 252 0.96 -7.63 -7.02
CA LEU A 252 1.53 -8.81 -6.34
C LEU A 252 0.77 -10.10 -6.68
N ARG A 253 -0.55 -10.00 -6.89
CA ARG A 253 -1.40 -11.15 -7.25
C ARG A 253 -2.50 -10.73 -8.24
N PRO A 254 -2.18 -10.48 -9.51
CA PRO A 254 -3.15 -10.00 -10.48
C PRO A 254 -4.37 -10.92 -10.59
N GLY A 255 -5.57 -10.31 -10.56
CA GLY A 255 -6.84 -11.04 -10.62
C GLY A 255 -7.29 -11.70 -9.31
N LYS A 256 -6.58 -11.46 -8.21
CA LYS A 256 -6.98 -11.90 -6.87
C LYS A 256 -7.54 -10.73 -6.06
N THR A 257 -8.33 -11.06 -5.05
CA THR A 257 -8.91 -10.05 -4.16
C THR A 257 -7.83 -9.41 -3.30
N VAL A 258 -7.83 -8.09 -3.30
CA VAL A 258 -7.05 -7.23 -2.40
C VAL A 258 -8.03 -6.38 -1.62
N LEU A 259 -7.91 -6.36 -0.30
CA LEU A 259 -8.71 -5.53 0.59
C LEU A 259 -8.01 -4.19 0.82
N ASN A 260 -8.76 -3.13 0.88
CA ASN A 260 -8.31 -1.78 1.23
C ASN A 260 -8.94 -1.40 2.56
N MET A 261 -8.24 -1.68 3.65
CA MET A 261 -8.71 -1.41 5.00
C MET A 261 -8.35 0.02 5.44
N THR A 262 -9.36 0.81 5.78
CA THR A 262 -9.23 2.09 6.48
C THR A 262 -10.03 2.07 7.78
N GLY A 263 -9.77 3.01 8.70
CA GLY A 263 -10.50 3.11 9.97
C GLY A 263 -11.59 4.18 9.96
N ARG A 264 -12.72 3.91 10.64
CA ARG A 264 -13.78 4.92 10.87
C ARG A 264 -13.32 6.06 11.81
N PHE A 265 -12.19 5.87 12.47
CA PHE A 265 -11.54 6.70 13.49
C PHE A 265 -10.28 7.38 12.93
N TYR A 266 -9.66 8.25 13.71
CA TYR A 266 -8.43 8.93 13.31
C TYR A 266 -7.17 8.12 13.61
N ASP A 267 -7.22 7.20 14.59
CA ASP A 267 -6.16 6.24 14.93
C ASP A 267 -6.74 5.02 15.64
N TRP A 268 -6.02 3.88 15.67
CA TRP A 268 -6.40 2.70 16.46
C TRP A 268 -6.45 3.07 17.94
N GLY A 269 -7.54 2.66 18.62
CA GLY A 269 -7.82 3.02 20.00
C GLY A 269 -8.58 4.35 20.19
N ASP A 270 -8.81 5.11 19.14
CA ASP A 270 -9.61 6.34 19.16
C ASP A 270 -11.11 6.02 19.11
N PHE A 271 -11.68 5.65 20.25
CA PHE A 271 -13.11 5.31 20.34
C PHE A 271 -14.04 6.49 20.04
N GLY A 272 -13.66 7.70 20.39
CA GLY A 272 -14.44 8.91 20.19
C GLY A 272 -14.29 9.54 18.80
N GLY A 273 -13.29 9.14 18.03
CA GLY A 273 -13.05 9.66 16.69
C GLY A 273 -14.05 9.10 15.69
N LEU A 274 -14.63 9.99 14.88
CA LEU A 274 -15.52 9.61 13.78
C LEU A 274 -15.18 10.45 12.55
N ARG A 275 -14.61 9.80 11.55
CA ARG A 275 -14.27 10.40 10.26
C ARG A 275 -15.55 10.67 9.46
N SER A 276 -15.52 11.68 8.60
CA SER A 276 -16.65 11.98 7.72
C SER A 276 -16.86 10.90 6.65
N VAL A 277 -18.06 10.79 6.13
CA VAL A 277 -18.39 9.92 4.99
C VAL A 277 -17.49 10.23 3.78
N ASN A 278 -17.18 11.52 3.53
CA ASN A 278 -16.31 11.90 2.42
C ASN A 278 -14.87 11.47 2.63
N SER A 279 -14.38 11.51 3.87
CA SER A 279 -13.04 11.04 4.22
C SER A 279 -12.89 9.52 3.98
N LEU A 280 -13.86 8.73 4.43
CA LEU A 280 -13.89 7.29 4.19
C LEU A 280 -14.11 6.97 2.70
N ALA A 281 -15.00 7.69 2.04
CA ALA A 281 -15.28 7.50 0.62
C ALA A 281 -14.05 7.77 -0.25
N TYR A 282 -13.23 8.78 0.08
CA TYR A 282 -11.99 9.04 -0.62
C TYR A 282 -11.06 7.81 -0.60
N ASP A 283 -10.77 7.28 0.60
CA ASP A 283 -9.88 6.13 0.74
C ASP A 283 -10.40 4.91 -0.01
N LEU A 284 -11.71 4.63 0.12
CA LEU A 284 -12.32 3.43 -0.43
C LEU A 284 -12.57 3.52 -1.94
N PHE A 285 -12.94 4.68 -2.49
CA PHE A 285 -12.99 4.88 -3.94
C PHE A 285 -11.61 4.78 -4.58
N TYR A 286 -10.58 5.27 -3.87
CA TYR A 286 -9.21 5.15 -4.37
C TYR A 286 -8.81 3.67 -4.51
N GLY A 287 -9.09 2.83 -3.51
CA GLY A 287 -8.90 1.39 -3.62
C GLY A 287 -9.76 0.77 -4.71
N LEU A 288 -11.07 1.08 -4.76
CA LEU A 288 -12.03 0.52 -5.71
C LEU A 288 -11.60 0.77 -7.17
N MET A 289 -11.20 2.00 -7.51
CA MET A 289 -10.77 2.33 -8.87
C MET A 289 -9.47 1.61 -9.29
N HIS A 290 -8.69 1.11 -8.33
CA HIS A 290 -7.49 0.30 -8.55
C HIS A 290 -7.72 -1.20 -8.35
N GLY A 291 -8.97 -1.66 -8.19
CA GLY A 291 -9.33 -3.08 -8.12
C GLY A 291 -9.21 -3.69 -6.74
N MET A 292 -9.27 -2.86 -5.71
CA MET A 292 -9.32 -3.30 -4.31
C MET A 292 -10.75 -3.28 -3.78
N ARG A 293 -11.06 -4.18 -2.86
CA ARG A 293 -12.35 -4.24 -2.17
C ARG A 293 -12.34 -3.37 -0.91
N PRO A 294 -13.41 -2.63 -0.64
CA PRO A 294 -13.48 -1.73 0.50
C PRO A 294 -13.61 -2.50 1.82
N GLU A 295 -12.80 -2.10 2.80
CA GLU A 295 -12.86 -2.56 4.17
C GLU A 295 -12.79 -1.37 5.13
N ILE A 296 -13.68 -1.35 6.13
CA ILE A 296 -13.66 -0.35 7.20
C ILE A 296 -13.35 -1.04 8.52
N GLY A 297 -12.36 -0.51 9.25
CA GLY A 297 -12.08 -0.87 10.63
C GLY A 297 -12.96 -0.08 11.60
N GLY A 298 -13.56 -0.77 12.57
CA GLY A 298 -14.29 -0.21 13.69
C GLY A 298 -13.82 -0.82 15.01
N HIS A 299 -14.19 -0.21 16.15
CA HIS A 299 -13.90 -0.74 17.48
C HIS A 299 -15.16 -1.20 18.17
N MET A 300 -15.08 -2.33 18.85
CA MET A 300 -16.12 -2.76 19.79
C MET A 300 -15.98 -1.98 21.09
N ASN A 301 -17.07 -1.35 21.53
CA ASN A 301 -17.12 -0.78 22.88
C ASN A 301 -16.89 -1.91 23.89
N PRO A 302 -15.99 -1.75 24.89
CA PRO A 302 -15.71 -2.82 25.86
C PRO A 302 -16.93 -3.37 26.58
N LYS A 303 -17.96 -2.56 26.84
CA LYS A 303 -19.22 -3.02 27.40
C LYS A 303 -20.14 -3.71 26.41
N GLY A 304 -19.85 -3.59 25.11
CA GLY A 304 -20.66 -4.16 24.04
C GLY A 304 -21.80 -3.29 23.54
N ASP A 305 -21.83 -2.02 23.96
CA ASP A 305 -22.80 -1.04 23.44
C ASP A 305 -22.57 -0.79 21.95
N LEU A 306 -23.64 -0.53 21.21
CA LEU A 306 -23.59 -0.23 19.79
C LEU A 306 -23.54 1.29 19.56
N ASP A 307 -22.46 1.77 18.99
CA ASP A 307 -22.28 3.17 18.61
C ASP A 307 -23.03 3.46 17.29
N MET A 308 -24.32 3.74 17.36
CA MET A 308 -25.19 3.90 16.17
C MET A 308 -24.65 4.91 15.15
N PRO A 309 -24.09 6.08 15.53
CA PRO A 309 -23.49 7.01 14.57
C PRO A 309 -22.36 6.39 13.75
N VAL A 310 -21.60 5.43 14.31
CA VAL A 310 -20.56 4.69 13.59
C VAL A 310 -21.19 3.84 12.49
N PHE A 311 -22.20 3.04 12.82
CA PHE A 311 -22.90 2.22 11.83
C PHE A 311 -23.62 3.06 10.77
N ASP A 312 -24.17 4.22 11.12
CA ASP A 312 -24.77 5.16 10.17
C ASP A 312 -23.74 5.66 9.16
N THR A 313 -22.58 6.08 9.64
CA THR A 313 -21.46 6.54 8.78
C THR A 313 -20.96 5.42 7.85
N ILE A 314 -20.79 4.19 8.35
CA ILE A 314 -20.39 3.05 7.54
C ILE A 314 -21.43 2.72 6.48
N ALA A 315 -22.72 2.68 6.87
CA ALA A 315 -23.84 2.40 5.96
C ALA A 315 -23.92 3.42 4.82
N GLU A 316 -23.80 4.71 5.14
CA GLU A 316 -23.81 5.81 4.16
C GLU A 316 -22.60 5.73 3.22
N THR A 317 -21.41 5.49 3.77
CA THR A 317 -20.18 5.34 2.97
C THR A 317 -20.32 4.18 1.99
N TYR A 318 -20.72 3.00 2.44
CA TYR A 318 -20.88 1.83 1.57
C TYR A 318 -22.05 2.00 0.58
N ALA A 319 -23.12 2.68 0.95
CA ALA A 319 -24.19 3.00 0.01
C ALA A 319 -23.70 3.91 -1.14
N LYS A 320 -22.80 4.85 -0.83
CA LYS A 320 -22.15 5.73 -1.82
C LYS A 320 -21.28 4.94 -2.80
N LEU A 321 -20.43 4.03 -2.30
CA LEU A 321 -19.57 3.18 -3.13
C LEU A 321 -20.40 2.21 -4.00
N ARG A 322 -21.46 1.64 -3.45
CA ARG A 322 -22.30 0.62 -4.11
C ARG A 322 -22.92 1.11 -5.41
N ARG A 323 -23.15 2.41 -5.53
CA ARG A 323 -23.61 3.04 -6.78
C ARG A 323 -22.63 2.89 -7.94
N PHE A 324 -21.34 2.64 -7.64
CA PHE A 324 -20.25 2.51 -8.63
C PHE A 324 -19.66 1.11 -8.71
N GLU A 325 -20.29 0.11 -8.10
CA GLU A 325 -19.79 -1.27 -8.08
C GLU A 325 -19.56 -1.88 -9.47
N ASN A 326 -20.36 -1.47 -10.45
CA ASN A 326 -20.21 -1.88 -11.85
C ASN A 326 -18.85 -1.49 -12.47
N TYR A 327 -18.15 -0.53 -11.88
CA TYR A 327 -16.83 -0.05 -12.33
C TYR A 327 -15.66 -0.73 -11.62
N TYR A 328 -15.95 -1.68 -10.73
CA TYR A 328 -14.92 -2.51 -10.11
C TYR A 328 -14.42 -3.59 -11.07
N THR A 329 -13.12 -3.81 -11.08
CA THR A 329 -12.49 -4.99 -11.69
C THR A 329 -11.16 -5.28 -11.02
N SER A 330 -10.91 -6.56 -10.69
CA SER A 330 -9.62 -7.07 -10.22
C SER A 330 -8.72 -7.54 -11.39
N ALA A 331 -9.11 -7.27 -12.63
CA ALA A 331 -8.30 -7.62 -13.79
C ALA A 331 -6.92 -6.93 -13.74
N PRO A 332 -5.87 -7.59 -14.23
CA PRO A 332 -4.55 -6.99 -14.32
C PRO A 332 -4.56 -5.65 -15.07
N ARG A 333 -3.77 -4.70 -14.60
CA ARG A 333 -3.65 -3.39 -15.25
C ARG A 333 -2.76 -3.49 -16.49
N ASN A 334 -3.19 -2.88 -17.59
CA ASN A 334 -2.41 -2.74 -18.84
C ASN A 334 -1.79 -1.34 -18.92
N ASN A 335 -1.09 -0.93 -17.88
CA ASN A 335 -0.42 0.36 -17.83
C ASN A 335 0.80 0.37 -18.75
N ASP A 336 1.10 1.53 -19.37
CA ASP A 336 2.30 1.68 -20.19
C ASP A 336 3.59 1.83 -19.37
N ILE A 337 3.47 2.27 -18.12
CA ILE A 337 4.59 2.63 -17.24
C ILE A 337 4.69 1.67 -16.06
N ALA A 338 5.89 1.18 -15.78
CA ALA A 338 6.23 0.50 -14.54
C ALA A 338 7.25 1.32 -13.74
N LEU A 339 6.96 1.58 -12.47
CA LEU A 339 7.97 1.93 -11.48
C LEU A 339 8.52 0.62 -10.92
N VAL A 340 9.80 0.34 -11.17
CA VAL A 340 10.41 -0.96 -10.88
C VAL A 340 11.33 -0.88 -9.67
N LEU A 341 11.14 -1.80 -8.76
CA LEU A 341 11.99 -2.01 -7.58
C LEU A 341 12.73 -3.35 -7.73
N SER A 342 13.89 -3.47 -7.11
CA SER A 342 14.65 -4.73 -7.13
C SER A 342 13.98 -5.80 -6.27
N SER A 343 13.35 -5.40 -5.17
CA SER A 343 12.68 -6.27 -4.22
C SER A 343 11.55 -5.56 -3.48
N GLU A 344 10.75 -6.31 -2.74
CA GLU A 344 9.69 -5.74 -1.90
C GLU A 344 10.26 -4.92 -0.72
N GLU A 345 11.47 -5.23 -0.23
CA GLU A 345 12.16 -4.47 0.82
C GLU A 345 12.53 -3.06 0.34
N GLU A 346 12.83 -2.89 -0.93
CA GLU A 346 13.11 -1.56 -1.49
C GLU A 346 11.94 -0.61 -1.34
N MET A 347 10.70 -1.09 -1.30
CA MET A 347 9.54 -0.24 -1.06
C MET A 347 9.67 0.58 0.22
N GLN A 348 10.23 0.00 1.28
CA GLN A 348 10.45 0.70 2.55
C GLN A 348 11.76 1.49 2.54
N ARG A 349 12.83 0.92 1.98
CA ARG A 349 14.14 1.57 1.90
C ARG A 349 14.09 2.82 1.03
N LEU A 350 13.39 2.76 -0.11
CA LEU A 350 13.22 3.87 -1.06
C LEU A 350 11.93 4.66 -0.81
N TYR A 351 11.48 4.74 0.43
CA TYR A 351 10.22 5.38 0.83
C TYR A 351 10.02 6.77 0.20
N LYS A 352 11.00 7.67 0.29
CA LYS A 352 10.89 9.04 -0.23
C LYS A 352 10.83 9.09 -1.76
N PRO A 353 11.80 8.53 -2.51
CA PRO A 353 11.77 8.58 -3.97
C PRO A 353 10.58 7.84 -4.57
N VAL A 354 10.16 6.71 -4.00
CA VAL A 354 8.99 5.96 -4.49
C VAL A 354 7.70 6.77 -4.33
N ARG A 355 7.45 7.34 -3.15
CA ARG A 355 6.24 8.18 -2.92
C ARG A 355 6.22 9.42 -3.80
N ALA A 356 7.37 10.06 -4.00
CA ALA A 356 7.47 11.19 -4.91
C ALA A 356 7.22 10.79 -6.37
N ALA A 357 7.78 9.69 -6.83
CA ALA A 357 7.54 9.18 -8.18
C ALA A 357 6.04 8.88 -8.39
N VAL A 358 5.39 8.20 -7.44
CA VAL A 358 3.95 7.96 -7.43
C VAL A 358 3.19 9.29 -7.56
N ARG A 359 3.51 10.25 -6.70
CA ARG A 359 2.85 11.56 -6.69
C ARG A 359 3.00 12.32 -8.01
N MET A 360 4.22 12.35 -8.56
CA MET A 360 4.49 13.00 -9.85
C MET A 360 3.73 12.36 -10.99
N LEU A 361 3.72 11.01 -11.08
CA LEU A 361 3.01 10.29 -12.14
C LEU A 361 1.50 10.50 -12.06
N GLU A 362 0.92 10.49 -10.86
CA GLU A 362 -0.50 10.80 -10.65
C GLU A 362 -0.85 12.24 -11.03
N GLU A 363 -0.02 13.21 -10.68
CA GLU A 363 -0.22 14.61 -11.06
C GLU A 363 -0.12 14.82 -12.57
N LEU A 364 0.74 14.06 -13.24
CA LEU A 364 0.88 14.04 -14.70
C LEU A 364 -0.24 13.25 -15.39
N LYS A 365 -1.14 12.59 -14.64
CA LYS A 365 -2.25 11.77 -15.18
C LYS A 365 -1.75 10.61 -16.04
N LEU A 366 -0.68 9.98 -15.64
CA LEU A 366 -0.09 8.84 -16.35
C LEU A 366 -0.39 7.56 -15.57
N PRO A 367 -1.19 6.63 -16.09
CA PRO A 367 -1.40 5.32 -15.46
C PRO A 367 -0.11 4.54 -15.39
N PHE A 368 0.17 3.96 -14.21
CA PHE A 368 1.38 3.18 -13.96
C PHE A 368 1.11 2.06 -12.95
N SER A 369 2.04 1.11 -12.86
CA SER A 369 2.09 0.05 -11.85
C SER A 369 3.40 0.13 -11.11
N ILE A 370 3.41 -0.23 -9.81
CA ILE A 370 4.64 -0.49 -9.06
C ILE A 370 4.83 -2.00 -9.06
N ILE A 371 5.98 -2.48 -9.50
CA ILE A 371 6.30 -3.90 -9.57
C ILE A 371 7.71 -4.18 -9.07
N THR A 372 7.94 -5.41 -8.64
CA THR A 372 9.29 -5.95 -8.57
C THR A 372 9.60 -6.71 -9.88
N ALA A 373 10.88 -6.84 -10.20
CA ALA A 373 11.29 -7.58 -11.38
C ALA A 373 10.87 -9.07 -11.33
N GLU A 374 10.62 -9.62 -10.15
CA GLU A 374 10.20 -11.01 -9.96
C GLU A 374 8.71 -11.23 -10.20
N ASP A 375 7.88 -10.24 -9.86
CA ASP A 375 6.43 -10.40 -9.83
C ASP A 375 5.78 -10.34 -11.21
N ARG A 376 6.35 -9.55 -12.15
CA ARG A 376 5.76 -9.33 -13.47
C ARG A 376 6.82 -9.14 -14.57
N SER A 377 6.51 -9.57 -15.80
CA SER A 377 7.38 -9.33 -16.95
C SER A 377 7.45 -7.85 -17.30
N LEU A 378 8.67 -7.32 -17.49
CA LEU A 378 8.89 -5.95 -17.95
C LEU A 378 8.34 -5.69 -19.35
N ASP A 379 8.29 -6.71 -20.21
CA ASP A 379 7.78 -6.59 -21.58
C ASP A 379 6.28 -6.24 -21.66
N SER A 380 5.56 -6.30 -20.54
CA SER A 380 4.19 -5.81 -20.43
C SER A 380 4.07 -4.29 -20.49
N PHE A 381 5.17 -3.57 -20.31
CA PHE A 381 5.23 -2.11 -20.21
C PHE A 381 6.00 -1.51 -21.39
N LYS A 382 5.75 -0.24 -21.70
CA LYS A 382 6.49 0.52 -22.71
C LYS A 382 7.66 1.28 -22.10
N VAL A 383 7.51 1.71 -20.85
CA VAL A 383 8.50 2.48 -20.12
C VAL A 383 8.71 1.89 -18.72
N VAL A 384 9.94 1.68 -18.35
CA VAL A 384 10.40 1.33 -17.01
C VAL A 384 11.05 2.54 -16.37
N ILE A 385 10.69 2.87 -15.12
CA ILE A 385 11.32 3.92 -14.32
C ILE A 385 12.02 3.26 -13.13
N LEU A 386 13.29 3.59 -12.95
CA LEU A 386 14.11 3.16 -11.81
C LEU A 386 14.39 4.37 -10.92
N PRO A 387 13.86 4.42 -9.69
CA PRO A 387 14.08 5.54 -8.78
C PRO A 387 15.54 5.63 -8.30
N GLU A 388 15.90 6.72 -7.63
CA GLU A 388 17.22 6.89 -7.04
C GLU A 388 17.53 5.75 -6.07
N ASN A 389 18.79 5.33 -6.05
CA ASN A 389 19.31 4.29 -5.14
C ASN A 389 18.61 2.93 -5.28
N THR A 390 18.03 2.61 -6.43
CA THR A 390 17.65 1.25 -6.79
C THR A 390 18.90 0.36 -6.73
N GLU A 391 18.76 -0.81 -6.13
CA GLU A 391 19.78 -1.88 -6.18
C GLU A 391 19.60 -2.69 -7.46
N PHE A 392 20.71 -3.18 -8.01
CA PHE A 392 20.70 -3.90 -9.28
C PHE A 392 21.24 -5.33 -9.13
N PRO A 393 20.51 -6.24 -8.48
CA PRO A 393 20.90 -7.63 -8.47
C PRO A 393 20.93 -8.21 -9.89
N GLU A 394 21.74 -9.24 -10.09
CA GLU A 394 22.00 -9.83 -11.43
C GLU A 394 20.71 -10.16 -12.20
N HIS A 395 19.68 -10.65 -11.51
CA HIS A 395 18.40 -10.97 -12.15
C HIS A 395 17.66 -9.72 -12.68
N LEU A 396 17.76 -8.57 -11.99
CA LEU A 396 17.18 -7.31 -12.48
C LEU A 396 17.98 -6.77 -13.66
N LEU A 397 19.31 -6.70 -13.57
CA LEU A 397 20.17 -6.23 -14.66
C LEU A 397 19.93 -7.04 -15.93
N SER A 398 19.94 -8.37 -15.84
CA SER A 398 19.69 -9.24 -16.99
C SER A 398 18.32 -8.99 -17.65
N ARG A 399 17.29 -8.69 -16.88
CA ARG A 399 15.97 -8.34 -17.42
C ARG A 399 15.95 -6.98 -18.10
N LEU A 400 16.64 -5.98 -17.53
CA LEU A 400 16.72 -4.64 -18.12
C LEU A 400 17.52 -4.63 -19.42
N GLU A 401 18.60 -5.39 -19.51
CA GLU A 401 19.39 -5.55 -20.74
C GLU A 401 18.58 -6.16 -21.88
N ASN A 402 17.71 -7.11 -21.57
CA ASN A 402 16.85 -7.78 -22.55
C ASN A 402 15.53 -7.02 -22.84
N TYR A 403 15.21 -5.99 -22.07
CA TYR A 403 13.97 -5.25 -22.18
C TYR A 403 13.89 -4.46 -23.49
N LYS A 404 12.72 -4.51 -24.15
CA LYS A 404 12.52 -3.89 -25.47
C LYS A 404 11.93 -2.48 -25.41
N GLY A 405 11.36 -2.07 -24.29
CA GLY A 405 10.84 -0.72 -24.04
C GLY A 405 11.94 0.30 -23.72
N SER A 406 11.59 1.48 -23.28
CA SER A 406 12.49 2.53 -22.83
C SER A 406 12.70 2.48 -21.32
N ILE A 407 13.89 2.80 -20.85
CA ILE A 407 14.21 2.83 -19.41
C ILE A 407 14.59 4.25 -19.03
N ILE A 408 14.00 4.77 -17.95
CA ILE A 408 14.41 6.01 -17.31
C ILE A 408 15.05 5.63 -15.98
N GLY A 409 16.36 5.82 -15.86
CA GLY A 409 17.11 5.60 -14.64
C GLY A 409 17.48 6.92 -13.96
N ILE A 410 17.33 6.97 -12.64
CA ILE A 410 17.57 8.19 -11.86
C ILE A 410 18.68 7.95 -10.85
N GLY A 411 19.67 8.85 -10.81
CA GLY A 411 20.62 9.01 -9.71
C GLY A 411 21.58 7.85 -9.47
N THR A 412 22.12 7.81 -8.25
CA THR A 412 23.34 7.11 -7.87
C THR A 412 23.31 5.60 -8.13
N GLY A 413 22.28 4.87 -7.70
CA GLY A 413 22.22 3.42 -7.91
C GLY A 413 22.32 3.06 -9.39
N THR A 414 21.56 3.76 -10.24
CA THR A 414 21.62 3.57 -11.70
C THR A 414 23.01 3.87 -12.27
N ALA A 415 23.64 4.99 -11.84
CA ALA A 415 24.96 5.38 -12.36
C ALA A 415 26.07 4.41 -11.94
N GLN A 416 26.02 3.89 -10.72
CA GLN A 416 27.04 3.02 -10.16
C GLN A 416 26.92 1.58 -10.64
N GLU A 417 25.72 1.02 -10.68
CA GLU A 417 25.48 -0.40 -10.86
C GLU A 417 24.99 -0.76 -12.26
N ALA A 418 24.31 0.18 -12.96
CA ALA A 418 23.75 -0.03 -14.29
C ALA A 418 24.26 0.99 -15.34
N GLY A 419 25.37 1.67 -15.08
CA GLY A 419 25.87 2.77 -15.89
C GLY A 419 26.09 2.42 -17.37
N GLU A 420 26.57 1.22 -17.68
CA GLU A 420 26.75 0.73 -19.06
C GLU A 420 25.43 0.76 -19.86
N LEU A 421 24.29 0.41 -19.24
CA LEU A 421 22.98 0.40 -19.87
C LEU A 421 22.52 1.80 -20.31
N PHE A 422 22.98 2.83 -19.60
CA PHE A 422 22.64 4.24 -19.83
C PHE A 422 23.77 5.05 -20.50
N GLY A 423 24.96 4.46 -20.66
CA GLY A 423 26.11 5.12 -21.25
C GLY A 423 26.74 6.15 -20.34
N VAL A 424 26.79 5.89 -19.04
CA VAL A 424 27.38 6.74 -18.01
C VAL A 424 28.43 6.01 -17.20
N GLU A 425 29.46 6.75 -16.79
CA GLU A 425 30.46 6.33 -15.82
C GLU A 425 30.39 7.27 -14.61
N TYR A 426 30.08 6.72 -13.42
CA TYR A 426 29.94 7.50 -12.19
C TYR A 426 31.28 8.12 -11.74
N ARG A 427 31.29 9.41 -11.41
CA ARG A 427 32.46 10.19 -10.97
C ARG A 427 32.34 10.72 -9.54
N GLY A 428 31.26 10.45 -8.86
CA GLY A 428 31.00 10.94 -7.50
C GLY A 428 29.81 11.87 -7.43
N ALA A 429 29.40 12.20 -6.21
CA ALA A 429 28.32 13.15 -5.98
C ALA A 429 28.69 14.54 -6.50
N ALA A 430 27.71 15.26 -7.03
CA ALA A 430 27.87 16.66 -7.39
C ALA A 430 28.02 17.56 -6.15
N ALA A 431 28.61 18.74 -6.33
CA ALA A 431 28.67 19.73 -5.25
C ALA A 431 27.27 20.18 -4.84
N GLU A 432 27.04 20.29 -3.56
CA GLU A 432 25.77 20.72 -3.01
C GLU A 432 25.77 22.21 -2.60
N PRO A 433 24.60 22.90 -2.70
CA PRO A 433 23.37 22.46 -3.33
C PRO A 433 23.51 22.29 -4.86
N ALA A 434 22.89 21.25 -5.41
CA ALA A 434 22.95 20.98 -6.85
C ALA A 434 21.84 21.74 -7.60
N TYR A 435 22.20 22.24 -8.79
CA TYR A 435 21.29 22.95 -9.68
C TYR A 435 21.40 22.37 -11.09
N PHE A 436 20.42 22.69 -11.92
CA PHE A 436 20.46 22.41 -13.35
C PHE A 436 20.09 23.65 -14.18
N ASP A 437 20.60 23.69 -15.39
CA ASP A 437 20.35 24.79 -16.34
C ASP A 437 18.91 24.66 -16.89
N ALA A 438 18.10 25.69 -16.67
CA ALA A 438 16.75 25.81 -17.20
C ALA A 438 16.61 27.14 -17.95
N PRO A 439 15.61 27.29 -18.84
CA PRO A 439 15.41 28.54 -19.56
C PRO A 439 15.29 29.77 -18.65
N GLY A 440 16.29 30.62 -18.68
CA GLY A 440 16.33 31.90 -17.96
C GLY A 440 16.90 31.86 -16.54
N MET A 441 17.09 30.68 -15.94
CA MET A 441 17.71 30.54 -14.61
C MET A 441 18.22 29.14 -14.31
N ALA A 442 19.08 29.01 -13.31
CA ALA A 442 19.38 27.70 -12.72
C ALA A 442 18.33 27.31 -11.68
N LEU A 443 17.84 26.08 -11.73
CA LEU A 443 16.84 25.56 -10.82
C LEU A 443 17.44 24.53 -9.86
N SER A 444 17.00 24.53 -8.60
CA SER A 444 17.52 23.63 -7.55
C SER A 444 16.96 22.21 -7.68
N ILE A 445 17.81 21.21 -7.41
CA ILE A 445 17.42 19.79 -7.34
C ILE A 445 16.99 19.40 -5.92
N TYR A 446 17.44 20.10 -4.88
CA TYR A 446 17.16 19.94 -3.44
C TYR A 446 17.72 18.69 -2.76
N SER A 447 17.97 17.59 -3.49
CA SER A 447 18.41 16.31 -2.91
C SER A 447 19.69 15.76 -3.51
N GLY A 448 20.47 16.63 -4.16
CA GLY A 448 21.73 16.24 -4.77
C GLY A 448 21.63 15.78 -6.22
N ALA A 449 22.78 15.52 -6.79
CA ALA A 449 22.94 15.00 -8.15
C ALA A 449 24.27 14.23 -8.25
N ASP A 450 24.50 13.57 -9.38
CA ASP A 450 25.70 12.77 -9.65
C ASP A 450 26.51 13.37 -10.81
N ASN A 451 27.82 13.44 -10.64
CA ASN A 451 28.72 13.72 -11.75
C ASN A 451 28.95 12.42 -12.55
N VAL A 452 28.72 12.48 -13.85
CA VAL A 452 28.92 11.33 -14.74
C VAL A 452 29.66 11.72 -16.00
N ASP A 453 30.58 10.87 -16.45
CA ASP A 453 31.18 10.95 -17.78
C ASP A 453 30.35 10.14 -18.77
N LEU A 454 30.42 10.52 -20.04
CA LEU A 454 29.74 9.83 -21.12
C LEU A 454 30.58 8.64 -21.61
N LEU A 455 29.95 7.46 -21.71
CA LEU A 455 30.51 6.31 -22.38
C LEU A 455 30.25 6.38 -23.91
N PRO A 456 31.00 5.60 -24.72
CA PRO A 456 30.81 5.58 -26.17
C PRO A 456 29.36 5.30 -26.60
N GLY A 457 28.88 6.10 -27.54
CA GLY A 457 27.51 6.00 -28.06
C GLY A 457 26.44 6.71 -27.23
N ALA A 458 26.80 7.32 -26.10
CA ALA A 458 25.92 8.14 -25.30
C ALA A 458 25.94 9.62 -25.69
N GLN A 459 24.86 10.31 -25.46
CA GLN A 459 24.68 11.76 -25.73
C GLN A 459 24.24 12.46 -24.45
N GLY A 460 25.00 13.46 -24.00
CA GLY A 460 24.66 14.32 -22.87
C GLY A 460 23.69 15.44 -23.27
N GLY A 461 22.78 15.79 -22.36
CA GLY A 461 21.86 16.92 -22.50
C GLY A 461 21.70 17.69 -21.19
N GLY A 462 21.30 18.97 -21.27
CA GLY A 462 21.25 19.84 -20.11
C GLY A 462 22.63 20.02 -19.45
N ALA A 463 22.70 20.75 -18.38
CA ALA A 463 23.93 20.91 -17.62
C ALA A 463 23.64 20.94 -16.12
N LEU A 464 24.44 20.26 -15.33
CA LEU A 464 24.51 20.50 -13.90
C LEU A 464 25.25 21.82 -13.65
N ILE A 465 24.71 22.62 -12.75
CA ILE A 465 25.26 23.91 -12.33
C ILE A 465 25.80 23.74 -10.91
N LYS A 466 27.05 24.11 -10.70
CA LYS A 466 27.67 24.09 -9.38
C LYS A 466 27.28 25.32 -8.55
N PRO A 467 27.27 25.21 -7.21
CA PRO A 467 27.13 26.40 -6.37
C PRO A 467 28.42 27.21 -6.35
N TYR A 468 28.29 28.51 -6.09
CA TYR A 468 29.42 29.44 -5.87
C TYR A 468 30.30 28.97 -4.69
N CYS A 469 29.67 28.44 -3.65
CA CYS A 469 30.31 27.87 -2.48
C CYS A 469 29.47 26.69 -1.95
N SER A 470 30.09 25.82 -1.18
CA SER A 470 29.45 24.62 -0.60
C SER A 470 29.34 24.72 0.92
N PRO A 471 28.31 24.13 1.54
CA PRO A 471 28.09 24.19 2.99
C PRO A 471 29.18 23.53 3.84
N GLY A 472 30.05 22.75 3.24
CA GLY A 472 31.08 21.98 3.97
C GLY A 472 32.34 22.76 4.35
N PHE A 473 32.54 24.00 3.91
CA PHE A 473 33.81 24.71 4.10
C PHE A 473 33.95 25.41 5.44
N GLU A 474 32.84 25.71 6.14
CA GLU A 474 32.89 26.37 7.44
C GLU A 474 31.88 25.77 8.44
N LYS A 475 32.37 25.35 9.58
CA LYS A 475 31.53 24.94 10.70
C LYS A 475 31.02 26.17 11.46
N GLY A 476 29.72 26.26 11.67
CA GLY A 476 29.13 27.24 12.59
C GLY A 476 28.55 28.49 11.96
N MET A 477 28.44 28.58 10.65
CA MET A 477 27.72 29.68 10.00
C MET A 477 26.20 29.52 10.18
N ALA A 478 25.56 30.53 10.76
CA ALA A 478 24.11 30.54 11.01
C ALA A 478 23.27 30.68 9.73
N LEU A 479 23.78 31.39 8.75
CA LEU A 479 23.13 31.61 7.45
C LEU A 479 24.19 31.56 6.33
N SER A 480 23.91 30.74 5.33
CA SER A 480 24.75 30.62 4.16
C SER A 480 23.91 30.71 2.91
N TYR A 481 24.38 31.48 1.95
CA TYR A 481 23.78 31.64 0.63
C TYR A 481 24.67 30.91 -0.37
N TYR A 482 24.13 29.98 -1.10
CA TYR A 482 24.84 29.16 -2.08
C TYR A 482 24.27 29.42 -3.47
N PRO A 483 24.50 30.60 -4.09
CA PRO A 483 23.96 30.88 -5.40
C PRO A 483 24.58 29.97 -6.46
N PRO A 484 23.84 29.66 -7.55
CA PRO A 484 24.40 28.92 -8.68
C PRO A 484 25.51 29.69 -9.36
N GLU A 485 26.63 29.01 -9.72
CA GLU A 485 27.76 29.64 -10.41
C GLU A 485 28.29 28.76 -11.55
N GLY A 486 27.83 28.97 -12.75
CA GLY A 486 28.39 28.32 -13.93
C GLY A 486 28.23 26.81 -14.02
N LYS A 487 28.46 26.28 -15.21
CA LYS A 487 28.30 24.87 -15.50
C LYS A 487 29.38 24.03 -14.81
N SER A 488 28.99 22.89 -14.26
CA SER A 488 29.93 21.95 -13.63
C SER A 488 30.83 21.22 -14.63
N GLY A 489 30.43 21.15 -15.88
CA GLY A 489 31.05 20.31 -16.92
C GLY A 489 30.36 18.96 -17.12
N PHE A 490 29.46 18.58 -16.20
CA PHE A 490 28.70 17.33 -16.27
C PHE A 490 27.27 17.53 -16.80
N PRO A 491 26.72 16.55 -17.54
CA PRO A 491 25.35 16.63 -18.06
C PRO A 491 24.32 16.38 -16.96
N LEU A 492 23.13 16.96 -17.10
CA LEU A 492 21.97 16.63 -16.29
C LEU A 492 21.32 15.31 -16.75
N GLU A 493 21.28 15.11 -18.05
CA GLU A 493 20.62 13.95 -18.66
C GLU A 493 21.55 13.30 -19.69
N VAL A 494 21.44 11.96 -19.80
CA VAL A 494 22.21 11.18 -20.78
C VAL A 494 21.29 10.23 -21.51
N ARG A 495 21.47 10.08 -22.82
CA ARG A 495 20.74 9.18 -23.69
C ARG A 495 21.68 8.17 -24.32
N LYS A 496 21.30 6.87 -24.22
CA LYS A 496 21.94 5.79 -24.97
C LYS A 496 20.85 4.92 -25.62
N GLY A 497 20.74 5.01 -26.93
CA GLY A 497 19.64 4.39 -27.66
C GLY A 497 18.30 4.99 -27.21
N LYS A 498 17.42 4.17 -26.63
CA LYS A 498 16.12 4.58 -26.09
C LYS A 498 16.10 4.76 -24.55
N ASN A 499 17.24 4.50 -23.90
CA ASN A 499 17.36 4.65 -22.47
C ASN A 499 17.79 6.08 -22.11
N LEU A 500 17.23 6.59 -21.01
CA LEU A 500 17.48 7.91 -20.50
C LEU A 500 17.95 7.82 -19.05
N PHE A 501 19.05 8.48 -18.74
CA PHE A 501 19.54 8.67 -17.38
C PHE A 501 19.37 10.12 -16.96
N CYS A 502 18.95 10.34 -15.72
CA CYS A 502 18.94 11.65 -15.07
C CYS A 502 19.92 11.67 -13.89
N ALA A 503 20.86 12.57 -13.94
CA ALA A 503 21.87 12.74 -12.90
C ALA A 503 21.31 13.37 -11.62
N GLY A 504 20.21 14.13 -11.71
CA GLY A 504 19.57 14.76 -10.56
C GLY A 504 18.66 13.79 -9.79
N HIS A 505 18.69 13.84 -8.46
CA HIS A 505 17.82 13.06 -7.59
C HIS A 505 16.42 13.72 -7.52
N ILE A 506 15.70 13.67 -8.63
CA ILE A 506 14.47 14.46 -8.84
C ILE A 506 13.30 14.01 -7.98
N PHE A 507 13.19 12.72 -7.66
CA PHE A 507 12.12 12.22 -6.80
C PHE A 507 12.34 12.61 -5.35
N SER A 508 13.54 12.37 -4.81
CA SER A 508 13.90 12.82 -3.46
C SER A 508 13.75 14.34 -3.31
N GLY A 509 14.18 15.12 -4.32
CA GLY A 509 14.02 16.58 -4.34
C GLY A 509 12.55 17.01 -4.37
N TYR A 510 11.72 16.31 -5.13
CA TYR A 510 10.27 16.55 -5.14
C TYR A 510 9.62 16.19 -3.80
N TYR A 511 10.03 15.10 -3.18
CA TYR A 511 9.54 14.73 -1.84
C TYR A 511 9.83 15.84 -0.80
N GLU A 512 11.01 16.43 -0.86
CA GLU A 512 11.43 17.47 0.09
C GLU A 512 10.69 18.82 -0.11
N ARG A 513 10.30 19.17 -1.35
CA ARG A 513 9.83 20.52 -1.65
C ARG A 513 8.56 20.62 -2.49
N GLY A 514 8.07 19.52 -3.10
CA GLY A 514 6.96 19.59 -4.05
C GLY A 514 7.24 20.49 -5.27
N ALA A 515 8.50 20.60 -5.67
CA ALA A 515 8.94 21.60 -6.65
C ALA A 515 8.51 21.22 -8.07
N LEU A 516 7.61 22.01 -8.65
CA LEU A 516 6.97 21.70 -9.93
C LEU A 516 7.96 21.50 -11.09
N HIS A 517 9.07 22.22 -11.10
CA HIS A 517 10.07 22.09 -12.15
C HIS A 517 10.74 20.70 -12.18
N LEU A 518 10.79 19.98 -11.05
CA LEU A 518 11.28 18.59 -11.03
C LEU A 518 10.25 17.63 -11.67
N ARG A 519 8.96 17.85 -11.41
CA ARG A 519 7.89 17.11 -12.09
C ARG A 519 7.87 17.41 -13.59
N ASP A 520 8.06 18.68 -13.96
CA ASP A 520 8.09 19.08 -15.37
C ASP A 520 9.31 18.50 -16.10
N LEU A 521 10.43 18.31 -15.39
CA LEU A 521 11.60 17.59 -15.92
C LEU A 521 11.28 16.11 -16.17
N LEU A 522 10.63 15.43 -15.22
CA LEU A 522 10.15 14.05 -15.44
C LEU A 522 9.17 13.99 -16.62
N LYS A 523 8.26 14.96 -16.71
CA LYS A 523 7.33 15.05 -17.85
C LYS A 523 8.05 15.14 -19.18
N LYS A 524 9.08 16.00 -19.28
CA LYS A 524 9.92 16.11 -20.48
C LYS A 524 10.50 14.75 -20.89
N PHE A 525 11.03 14.00 -19.93
CA PHE A 525 11.57 12.66 -20.21
C PHE A 525 10.51 11.68 -20.69
N LEU A 526 9.34 11.69 -20.05
CA LEU A 526 8.23 10.80 -20.42
C LEU A 526 7.63 11.18 -21.80
N ASP A 527 7.48 12.46 -22.10
CA ASP A 527 6.98 12.91 -23.41
C ASP A 527 7.90 12.42 -24.57
N GLU A 528 9.21 12.32 -24.31
CA GLU A 528 10.18 11.83 -25.29
C GLU A 528 10.05 10.32 -25.54
N VAL A 529 9.95 9.52 -24.46
CA VAL A 529 9.94 8.05 -24.56
C VAL A 529 8.54 7.45 -24.71
N LEU A 530 7.48 8.22 -24.41
CA LEU A 530 6.08 7.82 -24.47
C LEU A 530 5.22 8.90 -25.13
N PRO A 531 5.42 9.21 -26.43
CA PRO A 531 4.72 10.32 -27.10
C PRO A 531 3.21 10.11 -27.24
N ALA A 532 2.74 8.87 -27.13
CA ALA A 532 1.33 8.50 -27.16
C ALA A 532 0.94 7.78 -25.86
N PRO A 533 0.77 8.51 -24.75
CA PRO A 533 0.43 7.91 -23.45
C PRO A 533 -0.99 7.29 -23.50
N GLN A 534 -1.24 6.33 -22.58
CA GLN A 534 -2.53 5.63 -22.48
C GLN A 534 -3.70 6.58 -22.19
N PHE A 535 -3.44 7.66 -21.47
CA PHE A 535 -4.43 8.64 -21.05
C PHE A 535 -3.92 10.07 -21.27
N LYS A 536 -4.80 10.95 -21.73
CA LYS A 536 -4.59 12.38 -21.87
C LYS A 536 -5.76 13.12 -21.24
N SER A 537 -5.54 14.34 -20.77
CA SER A 537 -6.61 15.15 -20.19
C SER A 537 -6.38 16.65 -20.39
N GLU A 538 -7.48 17.38 -20.42
CA GLU A 538 -7.52 18.83 -20.35
C GLU A 538 -8.34 19.24 -19.11
N ASN A 539 -7.85 20.23 -18.35
CA ASN A 539 -8.54 20.83 -17.22
C ASN A 539 -8.85 19.87 -16.03
N LEU A 540 -8.08 18.77 -15.88
CA LEU A 540 -8.06 18.02 -14.62
C LEU A 540 -7.12 18.71 -13.62
N TYR A 541 -7.55 18.81 -12.37
CA TYR A 541 -6.69 19.35 -11.30
C TYR A 541 -5.52 18.40 -11.01
N SER A 542 -4.40 18.94 -10.49
CA SER A 542 -3.25 18.10 -10.11
C SER A 542 -3.62 17.01 -9.10
N PHE A 543 -4.54 17.31 -8.18
CA PHE A 543 -5.02 16.37 -7.18
C PHE A 543 -6.10 15.38 -7.68
N THR A 544 -6.72 15.57 -8.85
CA THR A 544 -7.63 14.57 -9.42
C THR A 544 -6.86 13.28 -9.70
N ARG A 545 -7.31 12.15 -9.16
CA ARG A 545 -6.72 10.83 -9.43
C ARG A 545 -7.45 10.15 -10.57
N ILE A 546 -6.72 9.34 -11.33
CA ILE A 546 -7.27 8.62 -12.48
C ILE A 546 -6.88 7.15 -12.40
N SER A 547 -7.73 6.28 -12.96
CA SER A 547 -7.34 4.92 -13.30
C SER A 547 -7.92 4.51 -14.64
N VAL A 548 -7.22 3.63 -15.32
CA VAL A 548 -7.68 2.95 -16.54
C VAL A 548 -7.54 1.45 -16.32
N ALA A 549 -8.60 0.69 -16.58
CA ALA A 549 -8.60 -0.75 -16.41
C ALA A 549 -9.36 -1.43 -17.55
N ASP A 550 -8.84 -2.54 -18.04
CA ASP A 550 -9.53 -3.39 -18.99
C ASP A 550 -10.26 -4.53 -18.27
N ALA A 551 -11.47 -4.82 -18.74
CA ALA A 551 -12.25 -5.99 -18.35
C ALA A 551 -12.85 -6.60 -19.62
N PRO A 552 -13.29 -7.86 -19.60
CA PRO A 552 -13.84 -8.49 -20.80
C PRO A 552 -14.95 -7.65 -21.45
N GLY A 553 -14.73 -7.23 -22.71
CA GLY A 553 -15.66 -6.42 -23.51
C GLY A 553 -15.83 -4.97 -23.05
N ARG A 554 -15.00 -4.46 -22.14
CA ARG A 554 -15.11 -3.10 -21.65
C ARG A 554 -13.79 -2.51 -21.13
N ARG A 555 -13.64 -1.20 -21.25
CA ARG A 555 -12.56 -0.43 -20.62
C ARG A 555 -13.16 0.56 -19.64
N LEU A 556 -12.66 0.56 -18.42
CA LEU A 556 -13.13 1.37 -17.30
C LEU A 556 -12.16 2.53 -17.07
N ILE A 557 -12.71 3.74 -16.87
CA ILE A 557 -11.94 4.92 -16.51
C ILE A 557 -12.59 5.51 -15.27
N CYS A 558 -11.82 5.74 -14.21
CA CYS A 558 -12.32 6.38 -13.00
C CYS A 558 -11.61 7.71 -12.75
N LEU A 559 -12.36 8.67 -12.23
CA LEU A 559 -11.87 9.98 -11.79
C LEU A 559 -12.28 10.21 -10.33
N LEU A 560 -11.28 10.48 -9.48
CA LEU A 560 -11.47 10.75 -8.06
C LEU A 560 -11.03 12.19 -7.76
N ASN A 561 -11.95 13.03 -7.31
CA ASN A 561 -11.75 14.48 -7.19
C ASN A 561 -12.04 14.99 -5.77
N TYR A 562 -11.14 14.65 -4.84
CA TYR A 562 -11.12 15.10 -3.45
C TYR A 562 -9.75 15.67 -3.12
N VAL A 563 -9.68 16.50 -2.10
CA VAL A 563 -8.43 17.09 -1.61
C VAL A 563 -8.19 16.73 -0.15
N PRO A 564 -7.14 15.96 0.17
CA PRO A 564 -6.61 15.91 1.52
C PRO A 564 -5.99 17.26 1.89
N GLU A 565 -6.61 17.96 2.81
CA GLU A 565 -6.19 19.27 3.29
C GLU A 565 -5.37 19.15 4.57
N ALA A 566 -4.23 19.84 4.65
CA ALA A 566 -3.43 19.88 5.88
C ALA A 566 -4.12 20.74 6.94
N ARG A 567 -4.31 20.19 8.15
CA ARG A 567 -4.86 20.86 9.34
C ARG A 567 -3.94 20.64 10.53
N GLY A 568 -3.00 21.55 10.72
CA GLY A 568 -1.94 21.37 11.71
C GLY A 568 -1.06 20.17 11.35
N ASN A 569 -0.95 19.19 12.26
CA ASN A 569 -0.18 17.97 12.06
C ASN A 569 -0.95 16.84 11.36
N ALA A 570 -2.20 17.06 11.02
CA ALA A 570 -3.07 16.06 10.41
C ALA A 570 -3.55 16.51 9.02
N PHE A 571 -4.07 15.55 8.26
CA PHE A 571 -4.79 15.81 7.01
C PHE A 571 -6.24 15.39 7.16
N ALA A 572 -7.14 16.09 6.50
CA ALA A 572 -8.55 15.78 6.46
C ALA A 572 -9.09 15.86 5.02
N VAL A 573 -10.04 15.01 4.71
CA VAL A 573 -10.89 15.14 3.53
C VAL A 573 -12.27 15.50 4.02
N GLU A 574 -12.78 16.67 3.65
CA GLU A 574 -14.09 17.16 4.08
C GLU A 574 -15.05 17.28 2.90
N ASP A 575 -14.63 17.98 1.85
CA ASP A 575 -15.49 18.34 0.75
C ASP A 575 -15.31 17.47 -0.49
N GLU A 576 -16.42 17.26 -1.21
CA GLU A 576 -16.42 16.81 -2.60
C GLU A 576 -16.23 18.02 -3.51
N ILE A 577 -15.16 18.03 -4.26
CA ILE A 577 -14.85 19.11 -5.20
C ILE A 577 -15.57 18.86 -6.53
N GLU A 578 -16.34 19.87 -6.97
CA GLU A 578 -16.99 19.80 -8.27
C GLU A 578 -16.01 20.08 -9.41
N LEU A 579 -15.97 19.21 -10.41
CA LEU A 579 -15.15 19.36 -11.61
C LEU A 579 -16.05 19.74 -12.79
N HIS A 580 -15.64 20.80 -13.49
CA HIS A 580 -16.33 21.28 -14.69
C HIS A 580 -15.38 21.35 -15.89
N SER A 581 -15.94 21.23 -17.09
CA SER A 581 -15.26 21.55 -18.36
C SER A 581 -13.98 20.75 -18.63
N ALA A 582 -13.84 19.57 -18.03
CA ALA A 582 -12.74 18.67 -18.31
C ALA A 582 -12.99 17.84 -19.58
N LYS A 583 -11.89 17.46 -20.22
CA LYS A 583 -11.88 16.46 -21.29
C LYS A 583 -10.89 15.36 -20.97
N ILE A 584 -11.21 14.15 -21.34
CA ILE A 584 -10.32 13.01 -21.25
C ILE A 584 -10.22 12.32 -22.60
N ALA A 585 -9.08 11.73 -22.88
CA ALA A 585 -8.85 10.93 -24.08
C ALA A 585 -8.10 9.66 -23.67
N VAL A 586 -8.65 8.51 -24.03
CA VAL A 586 -8.10 7.20 -23.69
C VAL A 586 -7.71 6.47 -24.97
N ARG A 587 -6.44 6.03 -25.04
CA ARG A 587 -5.92 5.31 -26.21
C ARG A 587 -6.62 3.97 -26.34
N LEU A 588 -7.00 3.63 -27.57
CA LEU A 588 -7.86 2.48 -27.83
C LEU A 588 -7.10 1.15 -27.98
N ASP A 589 -5.88 1.17 -28.49
CA ASP A 589 -5.06 -0.05 -28.70
C ASP A 589 -5.82 -1.17 -29.45
N GLY A 590 -6.63 -0.79 -30.44
CA GLY A 590 -7.46 -1.71 -31.22
C GLY A 590 -8.87 -1.96 -30.66
N PHE A 591 -9.19 -1.47 -29.46
CA PHE A 591 -10.52 -1.57 -28.87
C PHE A 591 -11.56 -0.78 -29.69
N LYS A 592 -12.66 -1.42 -30.06
CA LYS A 592 -13.71 -0.81 -30.89
C LYS A 592 -14.89 -0.36 -30.05
N VAL A 593 -14.94 0.94 -29.76
CA VAL A 593 -15.97 1.51 -28.88
C VAL A 593 -17.33 1.52 -29.60
N GLU A 594 -18.34 0.88 -29.02
CA GLU A 594 -19.74 0.98 -29.41
C GLU A 594 -20.42 2.18 -28.75
N LYS A 595 -20.29 2.28 -27.42
CA LYS A 595 -20.89 3.35 -26.60
C LYS A 595 -20.05 3.62 -25.35
N VAL A 596 -20.25 4.80 -24.77
CA VAL A 596 -19.65 5.22 -23.52
C VAL A 596 -20.74 5.48 -22.49
N LEU A 597 -20.64 4.83 -21.33
CA LEU A 597 -21.51 5.02 -20.19
C LEU A 597 -20.78 5.83 -19.10
N CYS A 598 -21.49 6.68 -18.37
CA CYS A 598 -20.92 7.55 -17.35
C CYS A 598 -21.76 7.60 -16.09
N GLY A 599 -21.07 7.65 -14.93
CA GLY A 599 -21.65 7.89 -13.62
C GLY A 599 -22.40 6.70 -13.03
N ALA A 600 -22.93 6.87 -11.84
CA ALA A 600 -23.64 5.83 -11.08
C ALA A 600 -24.85 5.27 -11.85
N GLU A 601 -25.57 6.12 -12.58
CA GLU A 601 -26.73 5.75 -13.38
C GLU A 601 -26.37 5.17 -14.76
N ARG A 602 -25.09 5.08 -15.10
CA ARG A 602 -24.56 4.55 -16.38
C ARG A 602 -25.22 5.21 -17.59
N LYS A 603 -25.32 6.53 -17.60
CA LYS A 603 -25.91 7.29 -18.70
C LYS A 603 -25.00 7.27 -19.92
N VAL A 604 -25.58 7.12 -21.11
CA VAL A 604 -24.83 7.24 -22.38
C VAL A 604 -24.35 8.68 -22.55
N VAL A 605 -23.05 8.82 -22.83
CA VAL A 605 -22.43 10.12 -23.11
C VAL A 605 -21.81 10.12 -24.51
N PRO A 606 -21.81 11.27 -25.21
CA PRO A 606 -21.18 11.40 -26.51
C PRO A 606 -19.66 11.31 -26.41
N PHE A 607 -19.04 10.77 -27.45
CA PHE A 607 -17.60 10.68 -27.61
C PHE A 607 -17.20 10.92 -29.08
N THR A 608 -15.91 11.23 -29.32
CA THR A 608 -15.30 11.26 -30.63
C THR A 608 -14.11 10.30 -30.69
N LEU A 609 -13.74 9.88 -31.86
CA LEU A 609 -12.55 9.05 -32.10
C LEU A 609 -11.55 9.89 -32.89
N GLU A 610 -10.40 10.20 -32.25
CA GLU A 610 -9.37 11.08 -32.82
C GLU A 610 -7.99 10.47 -32.56
N ASP A 611 -7.16 10.33 -33.59
CA ASP A 611 -5.76 9.86 -33.48
C ASP A 611 -5.56 8.57 -32.66
N GLY A 612 -6.51 7.65 -32.73
CA GLY A 612 -6.47 6.40 -31.96
C GLY A 612 -6.95 6.49 -30.52
N TYR A 613 -7.54 7.63 -30.12
CA TYR A 613 -8.13 7.84 -28.81
C TYR A 613 -9.66 7.94 -28.87
N CYS A 614 -10.31 7.50 -27.80
CA CYS A 614 -11.68 7.85 -27.48
C CYS A 614 -11.67 9.12 -26.62
N CYS A 615 -12.20 10.21 -27.20
CA CYS A 615 -12.24 11.53 -26.56
C CYS A 615 -13.63 11.79 -25.97
N ILE A 616 -13.69 12.16 -24.69
CA ILE A 616 -14.91 12.34 -23.91
C ILE A 616 -14.87 13.71 -23.24
N LYS A 617 -15.95 14.50 -23.44
CA LYS A 617 -16.20 15.67 -22.59
C LYS A 617 -16.80 15.18 -21.27
N VAL A 618 -16.09 15.42 -20.17
CA VAL A 618 -16.51 14.95 -18.85
C VAL A 618 -17.73 15.76 -18.38
N PRO A 619 -18.88 15.13 -18.10
CA PRO A 619 -19.99 15.82 -17.45
C PRO A 619 -19.56 16.33 -16.07
N PRO A 620 -20.12 17.47 -15.59
CA PRO A 620 -19.84 17.94 -14.23
C PRO A 620 -20.13 16.86 -13.20
N PHE A 621 -19.22 16.66 -12.23
CA PHE A 621 -19.39 15.70 -11.15
C PHE A 621 -18.71 16.17 -9.87
N LYS A 622 -19.11 15.62 -8.73
CA LYS A 622 -18.51 15.82 -7.41
C LYS A 622 -17.89 14.54 -6.90
N GLY A 623 -16.71 14.65 -6.31
CA GLY A 623 -16.01 13.58 -5.63
C GLY A 623 -15.56 12.45 -6.55
N PHE A 624 -16.46 11.60 -7.01
CA PHE A 624 -16.12 10.43 -7.83
C PHE A 624 -17.04 10.28 -9.04
N THR A 625 -16.45 9.93 -10.17
CA THR A 625 -17.19 9.47 -11.37
C THR A 625 -16.40 8.40 -12.11
N ALA A 626 -17.09 7.64 -12.95
CA ALA A 626 -16.47 6.60 -13.76
C ALA A 626 -17.12 6.52 -15.14
N PHE A 627 -16.33 6.04 -16.10
CA PHE A 627 -16.76 5.81 -17.47
C PHE A 627 -16.51 4.34 -17.84
N GLU A 628 -17.41 3.82 -18.66
CA GLU A 628 -17.30 2.48 -19.24
C GLU A 628 -17.39 2.60 -20.75
N LEU A 629 -16.29 2.31 -21.45
CA LEU A 629 -16.26 2.11 -22.88
C LEU A 629 -16.67 0.67 -23.14
N MET A 630 -17.75 0.47 -23.88
CA MET A 630 -18.23 -0.86 -24.26
C MET A 630 -17.73 -1.21 -25.64
N GLU A 631 -17.25 -2.44 -25.80
CA GLU A 631 -16.80 -2.96 -27.09
C GLU A 631 -18.01 -3.37 -27.97
N LYS A 632 -17.84 -3.18 -29.29
CA LYS A 632 -18.82 -3.62 -30.29
C LYS A 632 -18.97 -5.14 -30.32
#